data_cb159399b6e7bfa7fd88cd004d522631
#
_entry.id   cb159399b6e7bfa7fd88cd004d522631
#
_cell.length_a   1.000
_cell.length_b   1.000
_cell.length_c   1.000
_cell.angle_alpha   90.00
_cell.angle_beta   90.00
_cell.angle_gamma   90.00
#
_symmetry.space_group_name_H-M   'P 1'
#
loop_
_entity.id
_entity.type
_entity.pdbx_description
1 polymer ?
#
loop_
_entity_poly.entity_id
_entity_poly.type
_entity_poly.pdbx_seq_one_letter_code
_entity_poly.pdbx_strand_id
1 'polypeptide(L)'
;MRYLLVMIAGLLLGAAAAGAVLYYNPLTESAGPEPAAGDLALHYDLPGQMLGASLGERVLLPTLEPQDTPLWEDTIDRTAVLGLVLQDADNRPAAVASRLLAGSAGTDLLLHGVLLSDYWLLTLPDQGTLFVRVDTNVWPFLKQTLLPVWFFARPWRGPVEYRPTAGPGAQSTAIVIGATGRFSGVEGSAVERYRVTALDRATHKAEAEGELHLHFFEPQVTAEHATPGDG
;
A
#
# COMPACT_ATOMS: atom_id res chain seq x y z
N MET A 1 -4.41 42.59 26.10
CA MET A 1 -4.19 41.25 26.64
C MET A 1 -5.41 40.31 26.56
N ARG A 2 -6.60 40.71 27.03
CA ARG A 2 -7.81 39.84 27.00
C ARG A 2 -8.17 39.34 25.59
N TYR A 3 -8.17 40.19 24.58
CA TYR A 3 -8.50 39.80 23.21
C TYR A 3 -7.49 38.81 22.59
N LEU A 4 -6.21 38.95 22.93
CA LEU A 4 -5.17 38.04 22.49
C LEU A 4 -5.37 36.63 23.06
N LEU A 5 -5.71 36.53 24.35
CA LEU A 5 -6.01 35.25 25.00
C LEU A 5 -7.25 34.58 24.40
N VAL A 6 -8.31 35.34 24.12
CA VAL A 6 -9.52 34.82 23.47
C VAL A 6 -9.22 34.34 22.05
N MET A 7 -8.40 35.08 21.29
CA MET A 7 -7.99 34.67 19.95
C MET A 7 -7.16 33.40 19.97
N ILE A 8 -6.19 33.28 20.87
CA ILE A 8 -5.38 32.05 21.03
C ILE A 8 -6.26 30.87 21.44
N ALA A 9 -7.16 31.05 22.42
CA ALA A 9 -8.08 30.01 22.83
C ALA A 9 -9.01 29.56 21.69
N GLY A 10 -9.54 30.50 20.90
CA GLY A 10 -10.35 30.21 19.74
C GLY A 10 -9.59 29.45 18.66
N LEU A 11 -8.34 29.82 18.41
CA LEU A 11 -7.47 29.13 17.45
C LEU A 11 -7.16 27.67 17.90
N LEU A 12 -6.85 27.48 19.19
CA LEU A 12 -6.59 26.16 19.74
C LEU A 12 -7.84 25.26 19.71
N LEU A 13 -9.01 25.81 20.07
CA LEU A 13 -10.28 25.08 19.99
C LEU A 13 -10.64 24.73 18.54
N GLY A 14 -10.45 25.67 17.60
CA GLY A 14 -10.68 25.43 16.18
C GLY A 14 -9.76 24.35 15.63
N ALA A 15 -8.47 24.40 15.96
CA ALA A 15 -7.50 23.39 15.55
C ALA A 15 -7.83 22.01 16.16
N ALA A 16 -8.23 21.95 17.43
CA ALA A 16 -8.64 20.70 18.08
C ALA A 16 -9.92 20.13 17.45
N ALA A 17 -10.90 20.96 17.15
CA ALA A 17 -12.13 20.53 16.48
C ALA A 17 -11.85 20.02 15.05
N ALA A 18 -11.04 20.74 14.27
CA ALA A 18 -10.63 20.30 12.93
C ALA A 18 -9.85 18.98 12.99
N GLY A 19 -8.92 18.85 13.94
CA GLY A 19 -8.18 17.61 14.17
C GLY A 19 -9.09 16.45 14.55
N ALA A 20 -10.10 16.68 15.39
CA ALA A 20 -11.08 15.66 15.75
C ALA A 20 -11.93 15.22 14.55
N VAL A 21 -12.39 16.17 13.72
CA VAL A 21 -13.13 15.85 12.49
C VAL A 21 -12.27 14.99 11.56
N LEU A 22 -11.01 15.36 11.32
CA LEU A 22 -10.11 14.57 10.47
C LEU A 22 -9.83 13.19 11.06
N TYR A 23 -9.68 13.08 12.39
CA TYR A 23 -9.38 11.82 13.05
C TYR A 23 -10.57 10.85 13.06
N TYR A 24 -11.79 11.35 13.29
CA TYR A 24 -13.01 10.52 13.39
C TYR A 24 -13.82 10.45 12.10
N ASN A 25 -13.28 10.95 11.00
CA ASN A 25 -13.99 10.98 9.72
C ASN A 25 -14.16 9.55 9.14
N PRO A 26 -15.39 9.02 9.08
CA PRO A 26 -15.63 7.67 8.59
C PRO A 26 -15.43 7.53 7.07
N LEU A 27 -15.49 8.64 6.32
CA LEU A 27 -15.32 8.62 4.86
C LEU A 27 -13.92 8.20 4.44
N THR A 28 -12.93 8.40 5.31
CA THR A 28 -11.53 8.05 5.05
C THR A 28 -11.14 6.65 5.54
N GLU A 29 -12.08 5.92 6.13
CA GLU A 29 -11.86 4.60 6.75
C GLU A 29 -12.43 3.44 5.92
N SER A 30 -12.67 3.62 4.62
CA SER A 30 -13.19 2.52 3.84
C SER A 30 -12.22 1.32 3.90
N ALA A 31 -12.67 0.25 4.54
CA ALA A 31 -11.97 -1.02 4.51
C ALA A 31 -12.00 -1.54 3.06
N GLY A 32 -10.85 -1.97 2.56
CA GLY A 32 -10.75 -2.59 1.26
C GLY A 32 -11.63 -3.83 1.10
N PRO A 33 -11.83 -4.26 -0.13
CA PRO A 33 -12.58 -5.47 -0.40
C PRO A 33 -11.95 -6.64 0.36
N GLU A 34 -12.77 -7.59 0.76
CA GLU A 34 -12.27 -8.85 1.27
C GLU A 34 -11.64 -9.62 0.10
N PRO A 35 -10.42 -10.17 0.26
CA PRO A 35 -9.86 -10.97 -0.81
C PRO A 35 -10.81 -12.13 -1.09
N ALA A 36 -11.28 -12.24 -2.32
CA ALA A 36 -11.86 -13.47 -2.81
C ALA A 36 -10.80 -14.57 -2.74
N ALA A 37 -11.21 -15.83 -2.73
CA ALA A 37 -10.27 -16.93 -2.91
C ALA A 37 -9.50 -16.67 -4.22
N GLY A 38 -8.25 -16.26 -4.09
CA GLY A 38 -7.44 -15.84 -5.22
C GLY A 38 -6.72 -17.02 -5.85
N ASP A 39 -6.40 -16.90 -7.13
CA ASP A 39 -5.63 -17.93 -7.83
C ASP A 39 -4.17 -17.96 -7.37
N LEU A 40 -3.67 -16.86 -6.79
CA LEU A 40 -2.32 -16.75 -6.28
C LEU A 40 -2.31 -15.89 -5.01
N ALA A 41 -1.95 -16.48 -3.89
CA ALA A 41 -1.73 -15.79 -2.62
C ALA A 41 -0.23 -15.78 -2.29
N LEU A 42 0.33 -14.60 -2.05
CA LEU A 42 1.74 -14.40 -1.74
C LEU A 42 1.88 -13.65 -0.42
N HIS A 43 2.75 -14.16 0.45
CA HIS A 43 3.03 -13.60 1.77
C HIS A 43 4.41 -12.98 1.83
N TYR A 44 4.58 -11.95 2.65
CA TYR A 44 5.88 -11.34 2.90
C TYR A 44 5.94 -10.71 4.28
N ASP A 45 7.12 -10.71 4.89
CA ASP A 45 7.38 -10.07 6.17
C ASP A 45 8.20 -8.79 5.98
N LEU A 46 7.84 -7.75 6.70
CA LEU A 46 8.62 -6.54 6.84
C LEU A 46 9.19 -6.48 8.27
N PRO A 47 10.50 -6.42 8.47
CA PRO A 47 11.56 -6.26 7.48
C PRO A 47 12.19 -7.58 7.00
N GLY A 48 11.81 -8.73 7.55
CA GLY A 48 12.56 -9.98 7.42
C GLY A 48 12.82 -10.45 5.99
N GLN A 49 11.87 -10.21 5.07
CA GLN A 49 11.96 -10.62 3.66
C GLN A 49 12.29 -9.47 2.71
N MET A 50 12.53 -8.30 3.23
CA MET A 50 12.85 -7.13 2.44
C MET A 50 14.29 -7.18 1.92
N LEU A 51 14.45 -7.02 0.60
CA LEU A 51 15.76 -6.96 -0.06
C LEU A 51 16.36 -5.55 -0.06
N GLY A 52 15.52 -4.55 0.00
CA GLY A 52 15.95 -3.16 0.01
C GLY A 52 14.79 -2.19 0.06
N ALA A 53 15.03 -1.01 0.62
CA ALA A 53 14.10 0.10 0.60
C ALA A 53 14.86 1.40 0.37
N SER A 54 14.32 2.27 -0.47
CA SER A 54 14.86 3.61 -0.70
C SER A 54 13.72 4.62 -0.73
N LEU A 55 13.94 5.77 -0.12
CA LEU A 55 13.02 6.90 -0.10
C LEU A 55 13.83 8.18 -0.34
N GLY A 56 14.20 8.46 -1.58
CA GLY A 56 15.07 9.57 -1.87
C GLY A 56 16.35 9.52 -1.03
N GLU A 57 16.71 10.64 -0.43
CA GLU A 57 17.84 10.72 0.50
C GLU A 57 17.58 10.13 1.89
N ARG A 58 16.36 9.65 2.17
CA ARG A 58 15.94 9.18 3.50
C ARG A 58 15.46 7.74 3.47
N VAL A 59 16.01 6.93 4.35
CA VAL A 59 15.53 5.58 4.62
C VAL A 59 14.36 5.67 5.60
N LEU A 60 13.16 5.30 5.18
CA LEU A 60 11.97 5.25 6.05
C LEU A 60 11.94 4.01 6.95
N LEU A 61 12.56 2.94 6.53
CA LEU A 61 12.54 1.67 7.24
C LEU A 61 13.89 1.41 7.89
N PRO A 62 13.87 1.12 9.17
CA PRO A 62 15.02 1.24 10.07
C PRO A 62 15.99 0.08 10.04
N THR A 63 15.81 -0.91 9.20
CA THR A 63 16.53 -2.18 9.32
C THR A 63 17.62 -2.40 8.29
N LEU A 64 17.71 -1.55 7.31
CA LEU A 64 18.81 -1.56 6.37
C LEU A 64 19.75 -0.41 6.73
N GLU A 65 21.02 -0.70 6.91
CA GLU A 65 22.02 0.36 6.86
C GLU A 65 21.75 1.16 5.59
N PRO A 66 21.73 2.51 5.67
CA PRO A 66 21.51 3.32 4.52
C PRO A 66 22.59 2.97 3.50
N GLN A 67 22.28 2.08 2.59
CA GLN A 67 23.06 1.97 1.39
C GLN A 67 22.67 3.23 0.62
N ASP A 68 23.66 4.10 0.45
CA ASP A 68 23.58 5.26 -0.43
C ASP A 68 23.28 4.76 -1.85
N THR A 69 22.05 4.40 -2.10
CA THR A 69 21.58 4.15 -3.45
C THR A 69 21.08 5.50 -3.93
N PRO A 70 21.88 6.27 -4.68
CA PRO A 70 21.44 7.56 -5.17
C PRO A 70 20.25 7.32 -6.09
N LEU A 71 19.09 7.82 -5.72
CA LEU A 71 18.04 8.07 -6.68
C LEU A 71 18.52 9.22 -7.56
N TRP A 72 18.53 9.01 -8.84
CA TRP A 72 19.28 9.76 -9.86
C TRP A 72 18.72 11.15 -10.15
N GLU A 73 17.60 11.52 -9.53
CA GLU A 73 16.96 12.82 -9.71
C GLU A 73 16.26 13.30 -8.43
N ASP A 74 16.48 14.55 -8.07
CA ASP A 74 15.85 15.24 -6.93
C ASP A 74 14.32 15.30 -7.00
N THR A 75 13.76 15.12 -8.20
CA THR A 75 12.30 15.08 -8.43
C THR A 75 11.61 13.82 -7.90
N ILE A 76 12.37 12.79 -7.56
CA ILE A 76 11.84 11.49 -7.06
C ILE A 76 11.81 11.42 -5.53
N ASP A 77 11.98 12.52 -4.86
CA ASP A 77 12.01 12.68 -3.38
C ASP A 77 10.81 12.04 -2.63
N ARG A 78 9.71 11.79 -3.31
CA ARG A 78 8.47 11.28 -2.71
C ARG A 78 8.13 9.87 -3.11
N THR A 79 9.10 9.14 -3.61
CA THR A 79 8.92 7.78 -4.06
C THR A 79 9.69 6.82 -3.18
N ALA A 80 9.04 5.80 -2.67
CA ALA A 80 9.68 4.69 -1.99
C ALA A 80 9.79 3.49 -2.92
N VAL A 81 10.95 2.83 -2.92
CA VAL A 81 11.18 1.58 -3.66
C VAL A 81 11.51 0.49 -2.66
N LEU A 82 10.78 -0.62 -2.73
CA LEU A 82 10.98 -1.80 -1.90
C LEU A 82 11.32 -2.99 -2.79
N GLY A 83 12.37 -3.73 -2.43
CA GLY A 83 12.63 -5.06 -2.98
C GLY A 83 12.18 -6.10 -1.95
N LEU A 84 11.36 -7.05 -2.35
CA LEU A 84 10.73 -8.05 -1.47
C LEU A 84 10.92 -9.45 -2.02
N VAL A 85 11.06 -10.42 -1.13
CA VAL A 85 10.87 -11.85 -1.44
C VAL A 85 9.50 -12.25 -0.92
N LEU A 86 8.66 -12.79 -1.80
CA LEU A 86 7.35 -13.27 -1.44
C LEU A 86 7.34 -14.79 -1.36
N GLN A 87 6.55 -15.31 -0.43
CA GLN A 87 6.43 -16.72 -0.14
C GLN A 87 5.03 -17.23 -0.52
N ASP A 88 4.95 -18.51 -0.84
CA ASP A 88 3.68 -19.22 -1.00
C ASP A 88 3.05 -19.60 0.36
N ALA A 89 1.91 -20.27 0.31
CA ALA A 89 1.20 -20.74 1.50
C ALA A 89 2.02 -21.74 2.36
N ASP A 90 3.05 -22.36 1.79
CA ASP A 90 3.97 -23.26 2.49
C ASP A 90 5.22 -22.55 3.04
N ASN A 91 5.24 -21.22 3.01
CA ASN A 91 6.37 -20.35 3.39
C ASN A 91 7.65 -20.61 2.54
N ARG A 92 7.49 -21.01 1.29
CA ARG A 92 8.61 -21.17 0.37
C ARG A 92 8.75 -19.92 -0.51
N PRO A 93 9.96 -19.47 -0.80
CA PRO A 93 10.16 -18.37 -1.74
C PRO A 93 9.49 -18.69 -3.09
N ALA A 94 8.51 -17.89 -3.48
CA ALA A 94 7.72 -18.11 -4.69
C ALA A 94 7.89 -17.00 -5.72
N ALA A 95 8.18 -15.77 -5.27
CA ALA A 95 8.37 -14.62 -6.15
C ALA A 95 9.37 -13.62 -5.57
N VAL A 96 9.97 -12.84 -6.47
CA VAL A 96 10.68 -11.60 -6.12
C VAL A 96 9.86 -10.44 -6.63
N ALA A 97 9.67 -9.45 -5.78
CA ALA A 97 8.92 -8.25 -6.11
C ALA A 97 9.77 -7.00 -6.01
N SER A 98 9.54 -6.07 -6.92
CA SER A 98 9.88 -4.66 -6.76
C SER A 98 8.58 -3.89 -6.59
N ARG A 99 8.50 -3.11 -5.51
CA ARG A 99 7.33 -2.30 -5.18
C ARG A 99 7.73 -0.83 -5.22
N LEU A 100 7.02 -0.05 -6.00
CA LEU A 100 7.21 1.38 -6.14
C LEU A 100 5.99 2.10 -5.56
N LEU A 101 6.20 2.88 -4.51
CA LEU A 101 5.16 3.68 -3.88
C LEU A 101 5.42 5.17 -4.18
N ALA A 102 4.39 5.85 -4.66
CA ALA A 102 4.42 7.29 -4.90
C ALA A 102 3.20 7.97 -4.28
N GLY A 103 3.35 9.23 -3.87
CA GLY A 103 2.22 10.03 -3.41
C GLY A 103 1.19 10.19 -4.53
N SER A 104 -0.08 9.95 -4.23
CA SER A 104 -1.17 10.13 -5.19
C SER A 104 -1.73 11.55 -5.14
N ALA A 105 -2.00 12.13 -6.31
CA ALA A 105 -2.71 13.40 -6.43
C ALA A 105 -4.17 13.35 -5.92
N GLY A 106 -4.72 12.14 -5.75
CA GLY A 106 -6.04 11.91 -5.19
C GLY A 106 -6.11 11.98 -3.67
N THR A 107 -4.99 12.28 -2.97
CA THR A 107 -4.99 12.46 -1.52
C THR A 107 -5.92 13.61 -1.12
N ASP A 108 -6.92 13.30 -0.30
CA ASP A 108 -7.87 14.27 0.27
C ASP A 108 -8.23 13.81 1.68
N LEU A 109 -7.75 14.53 2.68
CA LEU A 109 -7.94 14.17 4.09
C LEU A 109 -9.40 14.21 4.56
N LEU A 110 -10.29 14.85 3.82
CA LEU A 110 -11.72 14.93 4.16
C LEU A 110 -12.54 13.80 3.52
N LEU A 111 -12.20 13.41 2.29
CA LEU A 111 -13.00 12.46 1.52
C LEU A 111 -12.30 11.13 1.30
N HIS A 112 -10.98 11.15 1.09
CA HIS A 112 -10.26 10.00 0.59
C HIS A 112 -9.13 9.49 1.48
N GLY A 113 -8.72 10.27 2.48
CA GLY A 113 -7.54 9.96 3.29
C GLY A 113 -6.23 10.25 2.56
N VAL A 114 -5.18 9.53 2.91
CA VAL A 114 -3.85 9.63 2.29
C VAL A 114 -3.69 8.48 1.31
N LEU A 115 -3.69 8.82 0.02
CA LEU A 115 -3.57 7.85 -1.06
C LEU A 115 -2.13 7.78 -1.58
N LEU A 116 -1.69 6.57 -1.86
CA LEU A 116 -0.47 6.27 -2.58
C LEU A 116 -0.82 5.52 -3.87
N SER A 117 -0.14 5.86 -4.95
CA SER A 117 -0.11 5.03 -6.15
C SER A 117 1.04 4.03 -5.99
N ASP A 118 0.71 2.77 -6.02
CA ASP A 118 1.59 1.66 -5.72
C ASP A 118 1.66 0.74 -6.93
N TYR A 119 2.87 0.42 -7.36
CA TYR A 119 3.13 -0.43 -8.52
C TYR A 119 3.99 -1.60 -8.09
N TRP A 120 3.50 -2.79 -8.36
CA TRP A 120 4.20 -4.03 -8.11
C TRP A 120 4.71 -4.64 -9.40
N LEU A 121 5.97 -5.00 -9.41
CA LEU A 121 6.58 -5.87 -10.40
C LEU A 121 6.88 -7.20 -9.72
N LEU A 122 6.08 -8.22 -9.98
CA LEU A 122 6.21 -9.54 -9.41
C LEU A 122 6.87 -10.46 -10.42
N THR A 123 8.02 -11.02 -10.11
CA THR A 123 8.71 -12.01 -10.94
C THR A 123 8.61 -13.38 -10.28
N LEU A 124 7.88 -14.29 -10.93
CA LEU A 124 7.75 -15.68 -10.52
C LEU A 124 8.72 -16.51 -11.35
N PRO A 125 9.72 -17.17 -10.73
CA PRO A 125 10.69 -17.99 -11.46
C PRO A 125 10.00 -19.00 -12.36
N ASP A 126 10.50 -19.15 -13.58
CA ASP A 126 10.02 -20.09 -14.61
C ASP A 126 8.55 -19.91 -15.04
N GLN A 127 7.83 -18.94 -14.49
CA GLN A 127 6.43 -18.68 -14.83
C GLN A 127 6.23 -17.36 -15.59
N GLY A 128 6.92 -16.32 -15.19
CA GLY A 128 6.81 -15.01 -15.83
C GLY A 128 6.72 -13.86 -14.84
N THR A 129 6.26 -12.72 -15.33
CA THR A 129 6.20 -11.48 -14.55
C THR A 129 4.80 -10.89 -14.63
N LEU A 130 4.35 -10.34 -13.52
CA LEU A 130 3.09 -9.60 -13.38
C LEU A 130 3.39 -8.15 -13.01
N PHE A 131 2.67 -7.24 -13.64
CA PHE A 131 2.67 -5.82 -13.31
C PHE A 131 1.32 -5.49 -12.71
N VAL A 132 1.31 -5.07 -11.45
CA VAL A 132 0.07 -4.77 -10.72
C VAL A 132 0.11 -3.33 -10.25
N ARG A 133 -0.96 -2.59 -10.51
CA ARG A 133 -1.17 -1.24 -9.99
C ARG A 133 -2.18 -1.31 -8.85
N VAL A 134 -1.84 -0.68 -7.74
CA VAL A 134 -2.69 -0.60 -6.55
C VAL A 134 -2.81 0.87 -6.14
N ASP A 135 -4.02 1.35 -5.91
CA ASP A 135 -4.22 2.60 -5.20
C ASP A 135 -4.43 2.27 -3.71
N THR A 136 -3.52 2.75 -2.87
CA THR A 136 -3.40 2.36 -1.47
C THR A 136 -3.80 3.49 -0.55
N ASN A 137 -4.79 3.28 0.34
CA ASN A 137 -5.11 4.23 1.39
C ASN A 137 -4.33 3.90 2.67
N VAL A 138 -3.35 4.72 3.00
CA VAL A 138 -2.52 4.55 4.20
C VAL A 138 -3.02 5.33 5.41
N TRP A 139 -4.12 6.08 5.28
CA TRP A 139 -4.64 6.90 6.38
C TRP A 139 -5.00 6.11 7.64
N PRO A 140 -5.67 4.94 7.56
CA PRO A 140 -5.94 4.13 8.75
C PRO A 140 -4.66 3.74 9.49
N PHE A 141 -3.61 3.31 8.78
CA PHE A 141 -2.31 2.98 9.36
C PHE A 141 -1.65 4.21 10.00
N LEU A 142 -1.62 5.34 9.29
CA LEU A 142 -1.07 6.58 9.82
C LEU A 142 -1.76 6.97 11.11
N LYS A 143 -3.09 6.98 11.12
CA LYS A 143 -3.90 7.42 12.24
C LYS A 143 -3.79 6.49 13.47
N GLN A 144 -3.91 5.19 13.26
CA GLN A 144 -4.02 4.23 14.36
C GLN A 144 -2.67 3.76 14.90
N THR A 145 -1.62 3.78 14.07
CA THR A 145 -0.32 3.25 14.44
C THR A 145 0.76 4.32 14.45
N LEU A 146 0.96 5.03 13.35
CA LEU A 146 2.12 5.92 13.21
C LEU A 146 1.98 7.21 14.04
N LEU A 147 0.84 7.90 13.98
CA LEU A 147 0.63 9.14 14.74
C LEU A 147 0.74 8.95 16.25
N PRO A 148 0.16 7.90 16.88
CA PRO A 148 0.36 7.63 18.29
C PRO A 148 1.84 7.44 18.67
N VAL A 149 2.61 6.70 17.87
CA VAL A 149 4.05 6.50 18.11
C VAL A 149 4.81 7.81 18.01
N TRP A 150 4.41 8.65 17.06
CA TRP A 150 5.09 9.92 16.79
C TRP A 150 4.82 10.97 17.86
N PHE A 151 3.55 11.11 18.28
CA PHE A 151 3.14 12.11 19.28
C PHE A 151 3.52 11.72 20.70
N PHE A 152 3.37 10.44 21.06
CA PHE A 152 3.60 9.98 22.44
C PHE A 152 5.00 9.40 22.66
N ALA A 153 5.83 9.28 21.60
CA ALA A 153 7.17 8.69 21.63
C ALA A 153 7.23 7.33 22.37
N ARG A 154 6.16 6.56 22.30
CA ARG A 154 6.05 5.23 22.91
C ARG A 154 6.03 4.16 21.84
N PRO A 155 6.65 3.00 22.08
CA PRO A 155 6.49 1.85 21.19
C PRO A 155 5.02 1.47 21.09
N TRP A 156 4.57 1.22 19.86
CA TRP A 156 3.25 0.69 19.62
C TRP A 156 3.32 -0.83 19.50
N ARG A 157 2.32 -1.53 20.06
CA ARG A 157 2.19 -2.98 20.01
C ARG A 157 0.77 -3.33 19.60
N GLY A 158 0.63 -4.22 18.60
CA GLY A 158 -0.64 -4.72 18.08
C GLY A 158 -0.81 -6.21 18.31
N PRO A 159 -1.64 -6.93 17.54
CA PRO A 159 -1.81 -6.75 16.09
C PRO A 159 -2.95 -5.82 15.67
N VAL A 160 -2.78 -5.13 14.55
CA VAL A 160 -3.85 -4.46 13.81
C VAL A 160 -3.76 -4.85 12.34
N GLU A 161 -4.90 -5.18 11.77
CA GLU A 161 -5.02 -5.51 10.35
C GLU A 161 -5.53 -4.31 9.57
N TYR A 162 -4.90 -4.07 8.43
CA TYR A 162 -5.26 -3.05 7.48
C TYR A 162 -5.53 -3.68 6.12
N ARG A 163 -6.48 -3.12 5.40
CA ARG A 163 -6.78 -3.46 4.00
C ARG A 163 -6.50 -2.21 3.15
N PRO A 164 -5.26 -1.97 2.78
CA PRO A 164 -4.87 -0.71 2.17
C PRO A 164 -5.36 -0.54 0.73
N THR A 165 -5.70 -1.64 0.04
CA THR A 165 -6.11 -1.65 -1.37
C THR A 165 -7.41 -0.90 -1.64
N ALA A 166 -8.05 -0.38 -0.62
CA ALA A 166 -9.27 0.39 -0.78
C ALA A 166 -8.94 1.87 -0.85
N GLY A 167 -9.03 2.40 -2.01
CA GLY A 167 -9.37 3.81 -2.16
C GLY A 167 -10.85 4.03 -1.82
N PRO A 168 -11.27 5.27 -1.63
CA PRO A 168 -12.65 5.63 -1.39
C PRO A 168 -13.47 5.47 -2.67
N GLY A 169 -14.21 4.43 -2.73
CA GLY A 169 -15.14 4.15 -3.82
C GLY A 169 -15.16 2.67 -4.20
N ALA A 170 -16.31 2.19 -4.58
CA ALA A 170 -16.57 0.81 -4.96
C ALA A 170 -15.76 0.28 -6.18
N GLN A 171 -14.84 1.08 -6.71
CA GLN A 171 -14.06 0.78 -7.91
C GLN A 171 -12.55 0.77 -7.70
N SER A 172 -12.05 0.99 -6.50
CA SER A 172 -10.61 0.94 -6.22
C SER A 172 -10.16 -0.50 -6.01
N THR A 173 -10.07 -1.22 -7.06
CA THR A 173 -9.41 -2.52 -7.10
C THR A 173 -8.02 -2.35 -7.68
N ALA A 174 -7.04 -2.98 -7.05
CA ALA A 174 -5.78 -3.19 -7.72
C ALA A 174 -6.03 -4.00 -9.00
N ILE A 175 -5.35 -3.64 -10.06
CA ILE A 175 -5.49 -4.27 -11.36
C ILE A 175 -4.15 -4.80 -11.87
N VAL A 176 -4.18 -5.94 -12.53
CA VAL A 176 -3.06 -6.42 -13.33
C VAL A 176 -3.03 -5.61 -14.62
N ILE A 177 -2.00 -4.77 -14.77
CA ILE A 177 -1.85 -3.86 -15.92
C ILE A 177 -0.97 -4.43 -17.02
N GLY A 178 -0.29 -5.55 -16.75
CA GLY A 178 0.55 -6.24 -17.71
C GLY A 178 1.07 -7.56 -17.16
N ALA A 179 1.37 -8.47 -18.05
CA ALA A 179 1.89 -9.77 -17.70
C ALA A 179 2.75 -10.35 -18.81
N THR A 180 3.69 -11.24 -18.44
CA THR A 180 4.57 -11.94 -19.37
C THR A 180 4.65 -13.43 -19.04
N GLY A 181 5.25 -14.22 -19.94
CA GLY A 181 5.42 -15.66 -19.74
C GLY A 181 4.09 -16.40 -19.68
N ARG A 182 3.90 -17.26 -18.70
CA ARG A 182 2.66 -18.03 -18.49
C ARG A 182 1.44 -17.15 -18.25
N PHE A 183 1.65 -15.92 -17.76
CA PHE A 183 0.60 -14.97 -17.46
C PHE A 183 0.29 -14.01 -18.63
N SER A 184 0.90 -14.23 -19.80
CA SER A 184 0.69 -13.36 -20.96
C SER A 184 -0.79 -13.28 -21.34
N GLY A 185 -1.32 -12.05 -21.44
CA GLY A 185 -2.73 -11.81 -21.78
C GLY A 185 -3.73 -12.00 -20.62
N VAL A 186 -3.24 -12.29 -19.41
CA VAL A 186 -4.09 -12.40 -18.23
C VAL A 186 -4.50 -11.02 -17.75
N GLU A 187 -5.79 -10.87 -17.48
CA GLU A 187 -6.36 -9.76 -16.74
C GLU A 187 -6.72 -10.21 -15.33
N GLY A 188 -6.71 -9.30 -14.37
CA GLY A 188 -7.00 -9.70 -13.00
C GLY A 188 -7.08 -8.51 -12.05
N SER A 189 -7.49 -8.82 -10.83
CA SER A 189 -7.48 -7.90 -9.70
C SER A 189 -6.51 -8.38 -8.62
N ALA A 190 -6.12 -7.46 -7.75
CA ALA A 190 -5.31 -7.79 -6.59
C ALA A 190 -5.90 -7.15 -5.33
N VAL A 191 -5.67 -7.77 -4.19
CA VAL A 191 -6.02 -7.23 -2.87
C VAL A 191 -4.85 -7.45 -1.95
N GLU A 192 -4.47 -6.41 -1.22
CA GLU A 192 -3.42 -6.47 -0.23
C GLU A 192 -3.98 -6.36 1.18
N ARG A 193 -3.43 -7.14 2.10
CA ARG A 193 -3.65 -7.05 3.55
C ARG A 193 -2.33 -6.80 4.25
N TYR A 194 -2.40 -6.00 5.29
CA TYR A 194 -1.29 -5.76 6.21
C TYR A 194 -1.68 -6.11 7.63
N ARG A 195 -0.79 -6.80 8.31
CA ARG A 195 -0.85 -7.02 9.74
C ARG A 195 0.38 -6.41 10.39
N VAL A 196 0.19 -5.33 11.13
CA VAL A 196 1.26 -4.67 11.87
C VAL A 196 1.23 -5.15 13.31
N THR A 197 2.36 -5.66 13.81
CA THR A 197 2.49 -6.22 15.16
C THR A 197 3.28 -5.33 16.11
N ALA A 198 4.24 -4.58 15.60
CA ALA A 198 5.01 -3.65 16.40
C ALA A 198 5.55 -2.48 15.56
N LEU A 199 5.66 -1.32 16.20
CA LEU A 199 6.36 -0.15 15.67
C LEU A 199 7.07 0.56 16.81
N ASP A 200 8.37 0.73 16.69
CA ASP A 200 9.22 1.40 17.69
C ASP A 200 10.11 2.45 17.02
N ARG A 201 9.82 3.71 17.32
CA ARG A 201 10.59 4.83 16.80
C ARG A 201 12.01 4.91 17.37
N ALA A 202 12.20 4.54 18.64
CA ALA A 202 13.48 4.70 19.30
C ALA A 202 14.51 3.69 18.78
N THR A 203 14.07 2.48 18.50
CA THR A 203 14.90 1.41 17.92
C THR A 203 14.81 1.34 16.40
N HIS A 204 13.94 2.17 15.81
CA HIS A 204 13.62 2.14 14.40
C HIS A 204 13.18 0.74 13.89
N LYS A 205 12.47 -0.01 14.69
CA LYS A 205 11.97 -1.32 14.31
C LYS A 205 10.50 -1.28 13.95
N ALA A 206 10.15 -1.90 12.85
CA ALA A 206 8.79 -2.20 12.46
C ALA A 206 8.68 -3.70 12.22
N GLU A 207 7.60 -4.30 12.71
CA GLU A 207 7.25 -5.70 12.44
C GLU A 207 5.88 -5.70 11.79
N ALA A 208 5.83 -6.14 10.55
CA ALA A 208 4.62 -6.22 9.78
C ALA A 208 4.68 -7.38 8.80
N GLU A 209 3.53 -8.03 8.61
CA GLU A 209 3.31 -9.08 7.64
C GLU A 209 2.37 -8.55 6.57
N GLY A 210 2.58 -8.93 5.31
CA GLY A 210 1.71 -8.58 4.21
C GLY A 210 1.26 -9.80 3.43
N GLU A 211 0.07 -9.73 2.89
CA GLU A 211 -0.48 -10.73 1.97
C GLU A 211 -0.96 -10.03 0.72
N LEU A 212 -0.54 -10.51 -0.44
CA LEU A 212 -1.02 -10.07 -1.74
C LEU A 212 -1.81 -11.20 -2.39
N HIS A 213 -3.09 -11.00 -2.58
CA HIS A 213 -3.99 -11.93 -3.25
C HIS A 213 -4.26 -11.44 -4.67
N LEU A 214 -3.95 -12.26 -5.65
CA LEU A 214 -4.20 -12.02 -7.06
C LEU A 214 -5.33 -12.94 -7.53
N HIS A 215 -6.32 -12.36 -8.17
CA HIS A 215 -7.42 -13.09 -8.80
C HIS A 215 -7.39 -12.83 -10.30
N PHE A 216 -7.27 -13.90 -11.10
CA PHE A 216 -7.21 -13.82 -12.55
C PHE A 216 -8.61 -14.02 -13.14
N PHE A 217 -8.97 -13.17 -14.09
CA PHE A 217 -10.22 -13.30 -14.78
C PHE A 217 -10.09 -14.34 -15.90
N GLU A 218 -11.10 -15.17 -16.06
CA GLU A 218 -11.16 -16.04 -17.22
C GLU A 218 -11.18 -15.18 -18.49
N PRO A 219 -10.37 -15.51 -19.52
CA PRO A 219 -10.38 -14.76 -20.76
C PRO A 219 -11.80 -14.82 -21.35
N GLN A 220 -12.41 -13.66 -21.50
CA GLN A 220 -13.68 -13.56 -22.22
C GLN A 220 -13.41 -14.00 -23.66
N VAL A 221 -13.87 -15.18 -24.01
CA VAL A 221 -13.91 -15.61 -25.41
C VAL A 221 -14.88 -14.66 -26.12
N THR A 222 -14.33 -13.59 -26.67
CA THR A 222 -15.09 -12.72 -27.57
C THR A 222 -15.52 -13.62 -28.72
N ALA A 223 -16.80 -13.96 -28.78
CA ALA A 223 -17.36 -14.67 -29.90
C ALA A 223 -17.13 -13.78 -31.15
N GLU A 224 -16.04 -14.08 -31.84
CA GLU A 224 -15.66 -13.44 -33.08
C GLU A 224 -16.84 -13.59 -34.02
N HIS A 225 -17.37 -12.48 -34.48
CA HIS A 225 -18.48 -12.40 -35.41
C HIS A 225 -18.33 -13.46 -36.50
N ALA A 226 -19.13 -14.52 -36.40
CA ALA A 226 -19.39 -15.37 -37.54
C ALA A 226 -20.01 -14.47 -38.59
N THR A 227 -19.21 -14.04 -39.53
CA THR A 227 -19.67 -13.38 -40.74
C THR A 227 -20.69 -14.32 -41.41
N PRO A 228 -21.97 -13.96 -41.57
CA PRO A 228 -22.88 -14.79 -42.32
C PRO A 228 -22.34 -14.85 -43.74
N GLY A 229 -21.91 -16.04 -44.15
CA GLY A 229 -21.52 -16.28 -45.53
C GLY A 229 -22.68 -15.95 -46.45
N ASP A 230 -22.40 -15.05 -47.40
CA ASP A 230 -23.23 -14.85 -48.57
C ASP A 230 -23.39 -16.18 -49.31
N GLY A 231 -24.63 -16.67 -49.33
CA GLY A 231 -25.12 -17.75 -50.19
C GLY A 231 -25.87 -17.14 -51.36
#